data_e8bb323b2540e16cc690bb6cf1cce1f9
#
_entry.id   e8bb323b2540e16cc690bb6cf1cce1f9
#
_cell.length_a   1.000
_cell.length_b   1.000
_cell.length_c   1.000
_cell.angle_alpha   90.00
_cell.angle_beta   90.00
_cell.angle_gamma   90.00
#
_symmetry.space_group_name_H-M   'P 1'
#
loop_
_entity.id
_entity.type
_entity.pdbx_description
1 polymer ?
#
loop_
_entity_poly.entity_id
_entity_poly.type
_entity_poly.pdbx_seq_one_letter_code
_entity_poly.pdbx_strand_id
1 'polypeptide(L)'
;MPAAHALVQVREDVARALAGLTPAELWAQPAGAASVAYHLRHLAGALDRLLTYARGEMLSEAQRAAMAAEGRPGEPPPDAAAINADVDAAVERALAQIRSTPEGSLLDFRGVGRQQLPSTVLGLTFHAAEHATRHAGQAITTARIVRGSALAR
;
A
#
# COMPACT_ATOMS: atom_id res chain seq x y z
N MET A 1 -5.18 7.22 17.17
CA MET A 1 -4.72 5.82 17.13
C MET A 1 -3.35 5.76 16.46
N PRO A 2 -2.35 5.02 16.98
CA PRO A 2 -0.99 4.96 16.40
C PRO A 2 -0.96 4.58 14.91
N ALA A 3 -1.82 3.64 14.48
CA ALA A 3 -1.95 3.25 13.08
C ALA A 3 -2.25 4.44 12.14
N ALA A 4 -3.09 5.38 12.58
CA ALA A 4 -3.40 6.57 11.78
C ALA A 4 -2.18 7.49 11.60
N HIS A 5 -1.36 7.66 12.63
CA HIS A 5 -0.12 8.44 12.54
C HIS A 5 0.87 7.80 11.58
N ALA A 6 1.03 6.46 11.62
CA ALA A 6 1.88 5.74 10.68
C ALA A 6 1.43 5.93 9.22
N LEU A 7 0.11 5.90 8.95
CA LEU A 7 -0.43 6.10 7.60
C LEU A 7 -0.21 7.54 7.10
N VAL A 8 -0.33 8.57 7.96
CA VAL A 8 0.00 9.94 7.60
C VAL A 8 1.49 10.05 7.22
N GLN A 9 2.38 9.45 7.99
CA GLN A 9 3.82 9.43 7.70
C GLN A 9 4.12 8.71 6.37
N VAL A 10 3.47 7.57 6.13
CA VAL A 10 3.59 6.81 4.87
C VAL A 10 3.27 7.70 3.66
N ARG A 11 2.19 8.49 3.72
CA ARG A 11 1.80 9.40 2.63
C ARG A 11 2.88 10.41 2.31
N GLU A 12 3.46 11.05 3.34
CA GLU A 12 4.54 12.02 3.17
C GLU A 12 5.82 11.37 2.61
N ASP A 13 6.17 10.19 3.09
CA ASP A 13 7.35 9.45 2.66
C ASP A 13 7.23 9.00 1.21
N VAL A 14 6.06 8.55 0.79
CA VAL A 14 5.77 8.15 -0.59
C VAL A 14 5.88 9.33 -1.53
N ALA A 15 5.27 10.47 -1.20
CA ALA A 15 5.35 11.68 -2.01
C ALA A 15 6.82 12.12 -2.24
N ARG A 16 7.64 12.08 -1.18
CA ARG A 16 9.08 12.38 -1.28
C ARG A 16 9.85 11.36 -2.13
N ALA A 17 9.53 10.08 -2.01
CA ALA A 17 10.19 9.02 -2.78
C ALA A 17 9.89 9.12 -4.28
N LEU A 18 8.68 9.49 -4.65
CA LEU A 18 8.23 9.61 -6.05
C LEU A 18 8.73 10.88 -6.74
N ALA A 19 9.05 11.94 -5.98
CA ALA A 19 9.44 13.23 -6.54
C ALA A 19 10.61 13.09 -7.53
N GLY A 20 10.37 13.44 -8.80
CA GLY A 20 11.39 13.43 -9.86
C GLY A 20 11.78 12.06 -10.41
N LEU A 21 11.08 10.97 -10.05
CA LEU A 21 11.27 9.67 -10.71
C LEU A 21 10.71 9.72 -12.13
N THR A 22 11.53 9.28 -13.09
CA THR A 22 11.07 9.02 -14.45
C THR A 22 10.21 7.77 -14.52
N PRO A 23 9.35 7.61 -15.56
CA PRO A 23 8.60 6.37 -15.76
C PRO A 23 9.49 5.12 -15.83
N ALA A 24 10.66 5.22 -16.41
CA ALA A 24 11.62 4.11 -16.51
C ALA A 24 12.14 3.70 -15.10
N GLU A 25 12.51 4.67 -14.27
CA GLU A 25 12.96 4.42 -12.89
C GLU A 25 11.84 3.87 -12.02
N LEU A 26 10.61 4.37 -12.20
CA LEU A 26 9.44 3.95 -11.44
C LEU A 26 9.14 2.46 -11.60
N TRP A 27 9.34 1.91 -12.81
CA TRP A 27 9.09 0.51 -13.14
C TRP A 27 10.34 -0.36 -13.19
N ALA A 28 11.53 0.20 -12.98
CA ALA A 28 12.78 -0.55 -12.97
C ALA A 28 12.81 -1.58 -11.81
N GLN A 29 13.38 -2.74 -12.10
CA GLN A 29 13.56 -3.86 -11.16
C GLN A 29 15.06 -4.10 -10.91
N PRO A 30 15.71 -3.30 -10.06
CA PRO A 30 17.14 -3.41 -9.84
C PRO A 30 17.52 -4.76 -9.22
N ALA A 31 18.44 -5.48 -9.83
CA ALA A 31 18.90 -6.81 -9.41
C ALA A 31 17.74 -7.81 -9.17
N GLY A 32 16.63 -7.69 -9.90
CA GLY A 32 15.46 -8.55 -9.76
C GLY A 32 14.54 -8.21 -8.57
N ALA A 33 14.83 -7.16 -7.83
CA ALA A 33 13.93 -6.65 -6.79
C ALA A 33 12.67 -6.03 -7.40
N ALA A 34 11.59 -5.99 -6.61
CA ALA A 34 10.34 -5.38 -7.06
C ALA A 34 10.52 -3.88 -7.29
N SER A 35 9.80 -3.34 -8.29
CA SER A 35 9.84 -1.93 -8.66
C SER A 35 9.20 -1.02 -7.62
N VAL A 36 9.52 0.28 -7.66
CA VAL A 36 8.86 1.31 -6.85
C VAL A 36 7.34 1.27 -7.08
N ALA A 37 6.91 1.21 -8.35
CA ALA A 37 5.51 1.14 -8.72
C ALA A 37 4.80 -0.08 -8.12
N TYR A 38 5.42 -1.26 -8.16
CA TYR A 38 4.87 -2.45 -7.52
C TYR A 38 4.62 -2.22 -6.02
N HIS A 39 5.64 -1.75 -5.30
CA HIS A 39 5.52 -1.56 -3.85
C HIS A 39 4.39 -0.60 -3.48
N LEU A 40 4.23 0.49 -4.23
CA LEU A 40 3.21 1.49 -3.93
C LEU A 40 1.80 1.07 -4.35
N ARG A 41 1.65 0.38 -5.49
CA ARG A 41 0.36 -0.21 -5.88
C ARG A 41 -0.07 -1.31 -4.92
N HIS A 42 0.90 -2.15 -4.48
CA HIS A 42 0.65 -3.18 -3.47
C HIS A 42 0.27 -2.56 -2.12
N LEU A 43 0.94 -1.49 -1.70
CA LEU A 43 0.60 -0.73 -0.49
C LEU A 43 -0.85 -0.26 -0.52
N ALA A 44 -1.25 0.44 -1.58
CA ALA A 44 -2.61 0.96 -1.73
C ALA A 44 -3.66 -0.17 -1.75
N GLY A 45 -3.38 -1.24 -2.52
CA GLY A 45 -4.27 -2.40 -2.60
C GLY A 45 -4.35 -3.19 -1.29
N ALA A 46 -3.23 -3.34 -0.58
CA ALA A 46 -3.20 -4.04 0.71
C ALA A 46 -3.98 -3.28 1.80
N LEU A 47 -3.88 -1.95 1.85
CA LEU A 47 -4.71 -1.12 2.74
C LEU A 47 -6.19 -1.40 2.51
N ASP A 48 -6.64 -1.37 1.26
CA ASP A 48 -8.03 -1.63 0.91
C ASP A 48 -8.46 -3.04 1.32
N ARG A 49 -7.67 -4.06 1.02
CA ARG A 49 -7.99 -5.46 1.33
C ARG A 49 -8.02 -5.75 2.83
N LEU A 50 -7.01 -5.30 3.58
CA LEU A 50 -6.93 -5.56 5.02
C LEU A 50 -8.06 -4.86 5.78
N LEU A 51 -8.40 -3.65 5.36
CA LEU A 51 -9.51 -2.90 5.95
C LEU A 51 -10.88 -3.43 5.51
N THR A 52 -11.01 -4.08 4.37
CA THR A 52 -12.19 -4.87 3.99
C THR A 52 -12.41 -6.01 4.98
N TYR A 53 -11.37 -6.78 5.28
CA TYR A 53 -11.48 -7.82 6.32
C TYR A 53 -11.77 -7.25 7.71
N ALA A 54 -11.21 -6.08 8.05
CA ALA A 54 -11.52 -5.42 9.33
C ALA A 54 -13.00 -5.04 9.47
N ARG A 55 -13.70 -4.76 8.36
CA ARG A 55 -15.18 -4.59 8.34
C ARG A 55 -15.95 -5.91 8.44
N GLY A 56 -15.28 -7.05 8.38
CA GLY A 56 -15.91 -8.38 8.33
C GLY A 56 -16.39 -8.80 6.95
N GLU A 57 -15.93 -8.14 5.91
CA GLU A 57 -16.31 -8.37 4.52
C GLU A 57 -15.28 -9.26 3.80
N MET A 58 -15.74 -9.99 2.78
CA MET A 58 -14.86 -10.74 1.86
C MET A 58 -14.42 -9.84 0.71
N LEU A 59 -13.23 -10.14 0.16
CA LEU A 59 -12.73 -9.39 -1.00
C LEU A 59 -13.68 -9.55 -2.21
N SER A 60 -13.95 -8.44 -2.86
CA SER A 60 -14.66 -8.40 -4.13
C SER A 60 -13.83 -9.02 -5.26
N GLU A 61 -14.47 -9.34 -6.38
CA GLU A 61 -13.77 -9.77 -7.59
C GLU A 61 -12.82 -8.68 -8.11
N ALA A 62 -13.26 -7.42 -8.08
CA ALA A 62 -12.43 -6.28 -8.46
C ALA A 62 -11.16 -6.16 -7.62
N GLN A 63 -11.23 -6.35 -6.30
CA GLN A 63 -10.05 -6.34 -5.43
C GLN A 63 -9.09 -7.49 -5.74
N ARG A 64 -9.60 -8.67 -6.06
CA ARG A 64 -8.76 -9.82 -6.46
C ARG A 64 -8.09 -9.57 -7.81
N ALA A 65 -8.82 -9.02 -8.78
CA ALA A 65 -8.28 -8.66 -10.09
C ALA A 65 -7.20 -7.57 -9.99
N ALA A 66 -7.45 -6.53 -9.18
CA ALA A 66 -6.47 -5.47 -8.92
C ALA A 66 -5.19 -6.02 -8.29
N MET A 67 -5.31 -6.91 -7.29
CA MET A 67 -4.16 -7.58 -6.67
C MET A 67 -3.32 -8.36 -7.68
N ALA A 68 -3.96 -9.09 -8.60
CA ALA A 68 -3.26 -9.85 -9.65
C ALA A 68 -2.55 -8.94 -10.68
N ALA A 69 -2.94 -7.67 -10.76
CA ALA A 69 -2.40 -6.68 -11.69
C ALA A 69 -1.32 -5.76 -11.08
N GLU A 70 -1.05 -5.81 -9.78
CA GLU A 70 -0.15 -4.88 -9.08
C GLU A 70 1.26 -4.82 -9.68
N GLY A 71 1.80 -5.96 -10.14
CA GLY A 71 3.13 -6.06 -10.74
C GLY A 71 3.21 -5.75 -12.25
N ARG A 72 2.08 -5.45 -12.90
CA ARG A 72 2.04 -5.20 -14.35
C ARG A 72 1.80 -3.71 -14.61
N PRO A 73 2.64 -3.07 -15.43
CA PRO A 73 2.50 -1.63 -15.69
C PRO A 73 1.17 -1.25 -16.35
N GLY A 74 0.58 -2.13 -17.17
CA GLY A 74 -0.58 -1.75 -17.99
C GLY A 74 -0.17 -0.92 -19.21
N GLU A 75 -1.18 -0.43 -19.96
CA GLU A 75 -0.92 0.33 -21.19
C GLU A 75 -1.96 1.47 -21.33
N PRO A 76 -1.54 2.75 -21.21
CA PRO A 76 -0.21 3.20 -20.81
C PRO A 76 0.08 2.89 -19.34
N PRO A 77 1.37 2.76 -18.95
CA PRO A 77 1.74 2.56 -17.55
C PRO A 77 1.43 3.83 -16.73
N PRO A 78 0.91 3.71 -15.51
CA PRO A 78 0.70 4.86 -14.63
C PRO A 78 2.05 5.52 -14.30
N ASP A 79 2.04 6.83 -14.26
CA ASP A 79 3.18 7.66 -13.86
C ASP A 79 3.24 7.85 -12.34
N ALA A 80 4.26 8.57 -11.87
CA ALA A 80 4.47 8.84 -10.46
C ALA A 80 3.31 9.64 -9.83
N ALA A 81 2.70 10.56 -10.57
CA ALA A 81 1.58 11.37 -10.09
C ALA A 81 0.32 10.52 -9.90
N ALA A 82 0.02 9.65 -10.86
CA ALA A 82 -1.11 8.74 -10.76
C ALA A 82 -0.95 7.75 -9.58
N ILE A 83 0.24 7.15 -9.42
CA ILE A 83 0.51 6.25 -8.29
C ILE A 83 0.44 6.98 -6.95
N ASN A 84 0.94 8.22 -6.87
CA ASN A 84 0.82 9.02 -5.64
C ASN A 84 -0.65 9.29 -5.30
N ALA A 85 -1.47 9.66 -6.28
CA ALA A 85 -2.90 9.91 -6.09
C ALA A 85 -3.63 8.64 -5.60
N ASP A 86 -3.29 7.46 -6.13
CA ASP A 86 -3.87 6.18 -5.69
C ASP A 86 -3.51 5.89 -4.23
N VAL A 87 -2.25 6.12 -3.83
CA VAL A 87 -1.80 5.95 -2.44
C VAL A 87 -2.50 6.94 -1.53
N ASP A 88 -2.57 8.22 -1.90
CA ASP A 88 -3.26 9.26 -1.13
C ASP A 88 -4.73 8.89 -0.89
N ALA A 89 -5.43 8.50 -1.95
CA ALA A 89 -6.82 8.08 -1.86
C ALA A 89 -7.01 6.83 -0.97
N ALA A 90 -6.10 5.85 -1.03
CA ALA A 90 -6.14 4.67 -0.19
C ALA A 90 -5.90 5.03 1.29
N VAL A 91 -4.94 5.89 1.58
CA VAL A 91 -4.65 6.38 2.94
C VAL A 91 -5.84 7.17 3.49
N GLU A 92 -6.45 8.06 2.72
CA GLU A 92 -7.62 8.83 3.18
C GLU A 92 -8.80 7.91 3.51
N ARG A 93 -9.09 6.91 2.68
CA ARG A 93 -10.13 5.91 2.99
C ARG A 93 -9.81 5.14 4.27
N ALA A 94 -8.54 4.74 4.44
CA ALA A 94 -8.08 4.05 5.64
C ALA A 94 -8.24 4.91 6.90
N LEU A 95 -7.83 6.17 6.85
CA LEU A 95 -7.99 7.12 7.96
C LEU A 95 -9.46 7.38 8.30
N ALA A 96 -10.32 7.48 7.28
CA ALA A 96 -11.76 7.62 7.49
C ALA A 96 -12.35 6.40 8.20
N GLN A 97 -12.01 5.18 7.76
CA GLN A 97 -12.45 3.96 8.41
C GLN A 97 -11.95 3.84 9.85
N ILE A 98 -10.68 4.15 10.10
CA ILE A 98 -10.10 4.13 11.46
C ILE A 98 -10.85 5.10 12.38
N ARG A 99 -11.17 6.31 11.90
CA ARG A 99 -11.93 7.30 12.67
C ARG A 99 -13.36 6.86 12.99
N SER A 100 -14.00 6.16 12.07
CA SER A 100 -15.39 5.69 12.23
C SER A 100 -15.52 4.36 12.95
N THR A 101 -14.41 3.64 13.21
CA THR A 101 -14.43 2.35 13.90
C THR A 101 -14.75 2.54 15.39
N PRO A 102 -15.85 1.95 15.91
CA PRO A 102 -16.19 2.05 17.32
C PRO A 102 -15.12 1.41 18.21
N GLU A 103 -14.75 2.06 19.30
CA GLU A 103 -13.74 1.53 20.24
C GLU A 103 -14.12 0.15 20.79
N GLY A 104 -15.40 -0.05 21.11
CA GLY A 104 -15.90 -1.33 21.63
C GLY A 104 -15.81 -2.50 20.67
N SER A 105 -15.64 -2.24 19.36
CA SER A 105 -15.50 -3.30 18.34
C SER A 105 -14.04 -3.69 18.05
N LEU A 106 -13.06 -3.02 18.64
CA LEU A 106 -11.65 -3.24 18.32
C LEU A 106 -11.17 -4.68 18.54
N LEU A 107 -11.72 -5.38 19.50
CA LEU A 107 -11.38 -6.78 19.81
C LEU A 107 -12.30 -7.79 19.14
N ASP A 108 -13.28 -7.35 18.34
CA ASP A 108 -14.14 -8.27 17.61
C ASP A 108 -13.32 -9.15 16.67
N PHE A 109 -13.67 -10.43 16.66
CA PHE A 109 -13.05 -11.42 15.78
C PHE A 109 -13.26 -11.05 14.30
N ARG A 110 -12.22 -11.26 13.51
CA ARG A 110 -12.23 -11.14 12.03
C ARG A 110 -11.45 -12.30 11.41
N GLY A 111 -12.12 -13.02 10.53
CA GLY A 111 -11.47 -14.07 9.73
C GLY A 111 -10.87 -13.49 8.46
N VAL A 112 -9.63 -13.86 8.14
CA VAL A 112 -8.91 -13.39 6.94
C VAL A 112 -8.86 -14.45 5.87
N GLY A 113 -9.33 -14.10 4.67
CA GLY A 113 -9.28 -14.97 3.51
C GLY A 113 -10.21 -16.19 3.60
N ARG A 114 -10.05 -17.12 2.66
CA ARG A 114 -10.87 -18.32 2.60
C ARG A 114 -10.66 -19.26 3.79
N GLN A 115 -9.45 -19.25 4.36
CA GLN A 115 -9.11 -20.08 5.53
C GLN A 115 -9.54 -19.47 6.84
N GLN A 116 -10.16 -18.29 6.82
CA GLN A 116 -10.62 -17.58 8.03
C GLN A 116 -9.51 -17.47 9.09
N LEU A 117 -8.30 -17.12 8.67
CA LEU A 117 -7.18 -16.94 9.59
C LEU A 117 -7.56 -15.93 10.67
N PRO A 118 -7.38 -16.29 11.96
CA PRO A 118 -7.92 -15.50 13.06
C PRO A 118 -7.19 -14.15 13.21
N SER A 119 -7.99 -13.09 13.34
CA SER A 119 -7.52 -11.73 13.66
C SER A 119 -8.63 -10.98 14.43
N THR A 120 -8.40 -9.70 14.67
CA THR A 120 -9.37 -8.76 15.22
C THR A 120 -9.41 -7.48 14.40
N VAL A 121 -10.39 -6.62 14.62
CA VAL A 121 -10.45 -5.29 14.01
C VAL A 121 -9.16 -4.52 14.29
N LEU A 122 -8.69 -4.50 15.56
CA LEU A 122 -7.44 -3.86 15.94
C LEU A 122 -6.23 -4.49 15.27
N GLY A 123 -6.16 -5.82 15.25
CA GLY A 123 -5.06 -6.58 14.64
C GLY A 123 -4.93 -6.26 13.14
N LEU A 124 -6.06 -6.22 12.42
CA LEU A 124 -6.06 -5.88 10.99
C LEU A 124 -5.73 -4.42 10.74
N THR A 125 -6.22 -3.50 11.58
CA THR A 125 -5.90 -2.08 11.49
C THR A 125 -4.41 -1.83 11.73
N PHE A 126 -3.82 -2.49 12.73
CA PHE A 126 -2.39 -2.42 12.99
C PHE A 126 -1.58 -3.01 11.83
N HIS A 127 -1.97 -4.21 11.36
CA HIS A 127 -1.29 -4.87 10.25
C HIS A 127 -1.36 -4.06 8.96
N ALA A 128 -2.48 -3.39 8.68
CA ALA A 128 -2.61 -2.51 7.52
C ALA A 128 -1.58 -1.36 7.54
N ALA A 129 -1.42 -0.71 8.71
CA ALA A 129 -0.47 0.37 8.88
C ALA A 129 0.99 -0.10 8.85
N GLU A 130 1.32 -1.22 9.52
CA GLU A 130 2.64 -1.84 9.52
C GLU A 130 3.04 -2.26 8.11
N HIS A 131 2.13 -2.92 7.39
CA HIS A 131 2.36 -3.38 6.03
C HIS A 131 2.59 -2.21 5.06
N ALA A 132 1.81 -1.14 5.18
CA ALA A 132 2.00 0.08 4.41
C ALA A 132 3.37 0.73 4.69
N THR A 133 3.77 0.82 5.95
CA THR A 133 5.09 1.35 6.35
C THR A 133 6.23 0.52 5.77
N ARG A 134 6.11 -0.81 5.78
CA ARG A 134 7.09 -1.72 5.19
C ARG A 134 7.26 -1.48 3.70
N HIS A 135 6.16 -1.41 2.95
CA HIS A 135 6.22 -1.20 1.50
C HIS A 135 6.67 0.22 1.12
N ALA A 136 6.34 1.23 1.91
CA ALA A 136 6.89 2.58 1.74
C ALA A 136 8.42 2.58 1.90
N GLY A 137 8.96 1.92 2.93
CA GLY A 137 10.39 1.76 3.15
C GLY A 137 11.10 1.05 2.00
N GLN A 138 10.50 -0.02 1.45
CA GLN A 138 11.01 -0.73 0.29
C GLN A 138 11.00 0.16 -0.97
N ALA A 139 9.90 0.90 -1.22
CA ALA A 139 9.81 1.84 -2.32
C ALA A 139 10.89 2.93 -2.25
N ILE A 140 11.11 3.52 -1.06
CA ILE A 140 12.16 4.52 -0.83
C ILE A 140 13.53 3.95 -1.14
N THR A 141 13.83 2.75 -0.67
CA THR A 141 15.12 2.09 -0.90
C THR A 141 15.33 1.80 -2.38
N THR A 142 14.32 1.23 -3.05
CA THR A 142 14.36 0.96 -4.50
C THR A 142 14.52 2.25 -5.30
N ALA A 143 13.82 3.34 -4.94
CA ALA A 143 13.94 4.64 -5.60
C ALA A 143 15.37 5.22 -5.51
N ARG A 144 16.03 5.06 -4.36
CA ARG A 144 17.44 5.48 -4.19
C ARG A 144 18.38 4.65 -5.04
N ILE A 145 18.18 3.35 -5.13
CA ILE A 145 19.01 2.44 -5.92
C ILE A 145 18.90 2.78 -7.41
N VAL A 146 17.69 2.93 -7.95
CA VAL A 146 17.50 3.20 -9.38
C VAL A 146 18.08 4.56 -9.78
N ARG A 147 17.95 5.61 -8.95
CA ARG A 147 18.59 6.91 -9.17
C ARG A 147 20.11 6.83 -9.12
N GLY A 148 20.69 6.13 -8.15
CA GLY A 148 22.14 5.91 -8.05
C GLY A 148 22.68 5.16 -9.26
N SER A 149 21.97 4.17 -9.77
CA SER A 149 22.35 3.43 -10.97
C SER A 149 22.29 4.27 -12.25
N ALA A 150 21.41 5.27 -12.32
CA ALA A 150 21.32 6.19 -13.46
C ALA A 150 22.51 7.18 -13.49
N LEU A 151 23.01 7.60 -12.33
CA LEU A 151 24.17 8.50 -12.21
C LEU A 151 25.53 7.80 -12.47
N ALA A 152 25.57 6.46 -12.40
CA ALA A 152 26.78 5.67 -12.60
C ALA A 152 27.00 5.23 -14.07
N ARG A 153 26.16 5.66 -15.00
CA ARG A 153 26.26 5.42 -16.45
C ARG A 153 26.64 6.67 -17.20
#